data_856c2a26d695a603b30c842181ab8166
#
_entry.id   856c2a26d695a603b30c842181ab8166
#
_cell.length_a   1.000
_cell.length_b   1.000
_cell.length_c   1.000
_cell.angle_alpha   90.00
_cell.angle_beta   90.00
_cell.angle_gamma   90.00
#
_symmetry.space_group_name_H-M   'P 1'
#
loop_
_entity.id
_entity.type
_entity.pdbx_description
1 polymer ?
#
loop_
_entity_poly.entity_id
_entity_poly.type
_entity_poly.pdbx_seq_one_letter_code
_entity_poly.pdbx_strand_id
1 'polypeptide(L)'
;LETSIGILHKPEELATLYGAFRREVDPILEELGFRLVNYGYQPKSSYADIPVNPKDRYKAMTAYLGRVGQFGPCMMRCSASTQVSIDYVSEQDAIAKLRLGTVIGPILAWFFRNTPYFEGRENPYPLLRQRMWDYLDFQRTNVIPGLFDPRFGWEDYAVDVLSTPMMFADLTHTPEALAVPGTDLHHPAFYENANDVYPDRGLNAYEINHVISTHFNDVRLKNFIEFRHWDSLPVARAERLTEIIGSLFYDPTNLERLESYFDGIREELSLIHI
;
A
#
# COMPACT_ATOMS: atom_id res chain seq x y z
N LEU A 1 -4.30 0.18 14.28
CA LEU A 1 -4.66 1.59 14.17
C LEU A 1 -3.82 2.24 13.07
N GLU A 2 -4.44 2.95 12.17
CA GLU A 2 -3.79 3.70 11.08
C GLU A 2 -4.21 5.18 11.21
N THR A 3 -3.28 6.09 10.97
CA THR A 3 -3.58 7.52 10.92
C THR A 3 -2.96 8.14 9.67
N SER A 4 -3.73 8.98 8.99
CA SER A 4 -3.23 9.87 7.93
C SER A 4 -2.81 11.18 8.56
N ILE A 5 -1.55 11.57 8.35
CA ILE A 5 -1.02 12.82 8.90
C ILE A 5 -1.45 14.04 8.06
N GLY A 6 -1.89 13.80 6.83
CA GLY A 6 -2.22 14.87 5.88
C GLY A 6 -1.01 15.30 5.04
N ILE A 7 -1.13 16.47 4.41
CA ILE A 7 -0.08 17.03 3.55
C ILE A 7 1.00 17.67 4.42
N LEU A 8 2.24 17.31 4.15
CA LEU A 8 3.42 17.91 4.77
C LEU A 8 4.13 18.79 3.74
N HIS A 9 4.50 20.00 4.14
CA HIS A 9 5.35 20.90 3.35
C HIS A 9 6.83 20.71 3.69
N LYS A 10 7.11 20.20 4.89
CA LYS A 10 8.45 19.88 5.38
C LYS A 10 8.42 18.61 6.22
N PRO A 11 9.44 17.75 6.12
CA PRO A 11 9.49 16.50 6.90
C PRO A 11 9.38 16.69 8.41
N GLU A 12 9.93 17.79 8.96
CA GLU A 12 9.93 18.10 10.39
C GLU A 12 8.53 18.32 10.97
N GLU A 13 7.55 18.63 10.13
CA GLU A 13 6.14 18.78 10.55
C GLU A 13 5.55 17.45 11.04
N LEU A 14 6.11 16.31 10.56
CA LEU A 14 5.64 14.98 10.91
C LEU A 14 5.64 14.74 12.42
N ALA A 15 6.75 15.06 13.10
CA ALA A 15 6.87 14.85 14.54
C ALA A 15 5.83 15.66 15.32
N THR A 16 5.56 16.89 14.89
CA THR A 16 4.58 17.78 15.53
C THR A 16 3.14 17.23 15.35
N LEU A 17 2.76 16.86 14.13
CA LEU A 17 1.43 16.36 13.81
C LEU A 17 1.19 14.99 14.45
N TYR A 18 2.16 14.09 14.37
CA TYR A 18 2.08 12.80 15.04
C TYR A 18 2.01 12.94 16.57
N GLY A 19 2.74 13.90 17.14
CA GLY A 19 2.66 14.24 18.56
C GLY A 19 1.27 14.75 18.95
N ALA A 20 0.59 15.52 18.10
CA ALA A 20 -0.79 15.92 18.32
C ALA A 20 -1.74 14.70 18.35
N PHE A 21 -1.64 13.84 17.34
CA PHE A 21 -2.40 12.59 17.29
C PHE A 21 -2.18 11.72 18.55
N ARG A 22 -0.93 11.58 19.03
CA ARG A 22 -0.61 10.81 20.24
C ARG A 22 -1.25 11.41 21.50
N ARG A 23 -1.27 12.73 21.64
CA ARG A 23 -1.90 13.40 22.79
C ARG A 23 -3.41 13.13 22.89
N GLU A 24 -4.07 12.92 21.77
CA GLU A 24 -5.50 12.59 21.74
C GLU A 24 -5.75 11.09 21.97
N VAL A 25 -4.92 10.24 21.38
CA VAL A 25 -5.18 8.79 21.34
C VAL A 25 -4.61 8.04 22.54
N ASP A 26 -3.43 8.46 23.04
CA ASP A 26 -2.77 7.74 24.14
C ASP A 26 -3.62 7.64 25.42
N PRO A 27 -4.31 8.70 25.89
CA PRO A 27 -5.18 8.60 27.06
C PRO A 27 -6.32 7.59 26.88
N ILE A 28 -6.90 7.53 25.68
CA ILE A 28 -7.98 6.58 25.34
C ILE A 28 -7.43 5.14 25.37
N LEU A 29 -6.26 4.93 24.81
CA LEU A 29 -5.62 3.61 24.80
C LEU A 29 -5.25 3.16 26.21
N GLU A 30 -4.74 4.05 27.05
CA GLU A 30 -4.41 3.77 28.46
C GLU A 30 -5.63 3.38 29.26
N GLU A 31 -6.76 4.09 29.10
CA GLU A 31 -8.04 3.75 29.72
C GLU A 31 -8.51 2.34 29.31
N LEU A 32 -8.29 1.96 28.06
CA LEU A 32 -8.63 0.65 27.52
C LEU A 32 -7.58 -0.44 27.81
N GLY A 33 -6.48 -0.11 28.49
CA GLY A 33 -5.39 -1.04 28.81
C GLY A 33 -4.49 -1.37 27.61
N PHE A 34 -4.44 -0.52 26.58
CA PHE A 34 -3.63 -0.69 25.38
C PHE A 34 -2.46 0.29 25.32
N ARG A 35 -1.48 -0.05 24.52
CA ARG A 35 -0.37 0.83 24.10
C ARG A 35 -0.20 0.80 22.60
N LEU A 36 0.07 1.98 22.03
CA LEU A 36 0.48 2.11 20.64
C LEU A 36 1.99 1.81 20.52
N VAL A 37 2.33 0.84 19.66
CA VAL A 37 3.71 0.46 19.34
C VAL A 37 3.94 0.56 17.83
N ASN A 38 5.15 0.85 17.43
CA ASN A 38 5.55 0.99 16.04
C ASN A 38 6.43 -0.21 15.65
N TYR A 39 5.79 -1.27 15.15
CA TYR A 39 6.44 -2.43 14.55
C TYR A 39 5.81 -2.74 13.19
N GLY A 40 6.59 -3.26 12.26
CA GLY A 40 6.07 -3.67 10.96
C GLY A 40 5.17 -4.90 11.01
N TYR A 41 5.29 -5.68 12.07
CA TYR A 41 4.44 -6.84 12.35
C TYR A 41 4.18 -6.97 13.84
N GLN A 42 3.01 -7.47 14.22
CA GLN A 42 2.66 -7.75 15.62
C GLN A 42 3.64 -8.80 16.21
N PRO A 43 4.41 -8.46 17.26
CA PRO A 43 5.58 -9.25 17.61
C PRO A 43 5.28 -10.59 18.30
N LYS A 44 4.15 -10.72 18.98
CA LYS A 44 3.88 -11.84 19.91
C LYS A 44 2.81 -12.79 19.42
N SER A 45 1.65 -12.26 19.02
CA SER A 45 0.48 -13.08 18.71
C SER A 45 0.53 -13.59 17.27
N SER A 46 -0.04 -14.77 17.05
CA SER A 46 -0.35 -15.27 15.72
C SER A 46 -1.52 -14.47 15.11
N TYR A 47 -1.62 -14.48 13.80
CA TYR A 47 -2.79 -13.90 13.13
C TYR A 47 -4.11 -14.55 13.60
N ALA A 48 -4.09 -15.80 14.03
CA ALA A 48 -5.27 -16.50 14.53
C ALA A 48 -5.81 -15.92 15.83
N ASP A 49 -4.94 -15.32 16.65
CA ASP A 49 -5.29 -14.70 17.93
C ASP A 49 -5.88 -13.30 17.78
N ILE A 50 -5.77 -12.69 16.60
CA ILE A 50 -6.19 -11.31 16.36
C ILE A 50 -7.51 -11.29 15.58
N PRO A 51 -8.57 -10.67 16.11
CA PRO A 51 -9.85 -10.61 15.44
C PRO A 51 -9.78 -9.78 14.15
N VAL A 52 -10.60 -10.14 13.18
CA VAL A 52 -10.80 -9.34 11.97
C VAL A 52 -11.56 -8.07 12.32
N ASN A 53 -11.16 -6.95 11.75
CA ASN A 53 -11.92 -5.70 11.84
C ASN A 53 -13.37 -5.95 11.33
N PRO A 54 -14.41 -5.52 12.07
CA PRO A 54 -15.80 -5.88 11.79
C PRO A 54 -16.40 -5.22 10.54
N LYS A 55 -15.66 -4.39 9.80
CA LYS A 55 -16.14 -3.78 8.55
C LYS A 55 -16.31 -4.84 7.45
N ASP A 56 -17.38 -4.73 6.66
CA ASP A 56 -17.73 -5.72 5.64
C ASP A 56 -16.64 -5.91 4.58
N ARG A 57 -15.97 -4.83 4.16
CA ARG A 57 -14.82 -4.95 3.26
C ARG A 57 -13.73 -5.90 3.77
N TYR A 58 -13.47 -5.93 5.08
CA TYR A 58 -12.45 -6.83 5.66
C TYR A 58 -12.92 -8.28 5.71
N LYS A 59 -14.23 -8.51 5.81
CA LYS A 59 -14.79 -9.87 5.68
C LYS A 59 -14.56 -10.40 4.26
N ALA A 60 -14.91 -9.60 3.24
CA ALA A 60 -14.72 -9.95 1.82
C ALA A 60 -13.22 -10.16 1.50
N MET A 61 -12.36 -9.22 1.90
CA MET A 61 -10.91 -9.36 1.72
C MET A 61 -10.33 -10.58 2.42
N THR A 62 -10.77 -10.90 3.64
CA THR A 62 -10.31 -12.09 4.37
C THR A 62 -10.69 -13.37 3.64
N ALA A 63 -11.92 -13.44 3.11
CA ALA A 63 -12.38 -14.60 2.34
C ALA A 63 -11.57 -14.78 1.06
N TYR A 64 -11.26 -13.70 0.34
CA TYR A 64 -10.48 -13.74 -0.88
C TYR A 64 -9.00 -14.07 -0.60
N LEU A 65 -8.34 -13.25 0.21
CA LEU A 65 -6.90 -13.37 0.48
C LEU A 65 -6.51 -14.63 1.24
N GLY A 66 -7.46 -15.26 1.94
CA GLY A 66 -7.26 -16.57 2.54
C GLY A 66 -7.19 -17.73 1.53
N ARG A 67 -7.54 -17.49 0.27
CA ARG A 67 -7.53 -18.51 -0.80
C ARG A 67 -6.37 -18.36 -1.77
N VAL A 68 -5.95 -17.13 -2.05
CA VAL A 68 -5.01 -16.83 -3.14
C VAL A 68 -3.55 -16.75 -2.72
N GLY A 69 -3.25 -16.65 -1.41
CA GLY A 69 -1.88 -16.48 -0.96
C GLY A 69 -1.58 -17.09 0.41
N GLN A 70 -0.28 -17.15 0.73
CA GLN A 70 0.19 -17.75 1.98
C GLN A 70 0.02 -16.80 3.19
N PHE A 71 0.15 -15.49 2.98
CA PHE A 71 0.22 -14.49 4.04
C PHE A 71 -1.03 -13.60 4.16
N GLY A 72 -2.12 -13.93 3.48
CA GLY A 72 -3.35 -13.13 3.52
C GLY A 72 -3.82 -12.77 4.93
N PRO A 73 -4.07 -13.73 5.82
CA PRO A 73 -4.46 -13.46 7.20
C PRO A 73 -3.40 -12.70 8.01
N CYS A 74 -2.11 -12.99 7.79
CA CYS A 74 -0.99 -12.30 8.45
C CYS A 74 -0.97 -10.82 8.07
N MET A 75 -1.05 -10.52 6.77
CA MET A 75 -1.07 -9.15 6.25
C MET A 75 -2.28 -8.39 6.79
N MET A 76 -3.46 -8.98 6.73
CA MET A 76 -4.72 -8.35 7.12
C MET A 76 -4.82 -7.98 8.60
N ARG A 77 -4.18 -8.75 9.49
CA ARG A 77 -4.40 -8.65 10.94
C ARG A 77 -3.18 -8.20 11.72
N CYS A 78 -1.97 -8.45 11.21
CA CYS A 78 -0.74 -8.32 11.99
C CYS A 78 0.25 -7.31 11.42
N SER A 79 0.15 -6.94 10.14
CA SER A 79 1.11 -6.03 9.51
C SER A 79 0.73 -4.55 9.71
N ALA A 80 1.75 -3.72 9.83
CA ALA A 80 1.63 -2.27 9.86
C ALA A 80 2.77 -1.64 9.06
N SER A 81 2.53 -0.47 8.47
CA SER A 81 3.49 0.21 7.60
C SER A 81 3.55 1.72 7.85
N THR A 82 4.68 2.29 7.50
CA THR A 82 4.80 3.70 7.18
C THR A 82 4.70 3.83 5.66
N GLN A 83 3.84 4.70 5.19
CA GLN A 83 3.65 4.98 3.77
C GLN A 83 3.95 6.45 3.51
N VAL A 84 4.68 6.73 2.44
CA VAL A 84 5.00 8.10 2.03
C VAL A 84 4.36 8.33 0.67
N SER A 85 3.65 9.44 0.52
CA SER A 85 3.03 9.85 -0.73
C SER A 85 3.69 11.11 -1.25
N ILE A 86 3.96 11.17 -2.56
CA ILE A 86 4.53 12.31 -3.24
C ILE A 86 3.70 12.71 -4.44
N ASP A 87 3.78 13.98 -4.83
CA ASP A 87 3.10 14.51 -6.00
C ASP A 87 3.87 14.21 -7.29
N TYR A 88 3.18 14.41 -8.41
CA TYR A 88 3.76 14.43 -9.76
C TYR A 88 3.12 15.56 -10.57
N VAL A 89 3.80 16.01 -11.63
CA VAL A 89 3.38 17.17 -12.43
C VAL A 89 3.02 16.80 -13.87
N SER A 90 3.36 15.61 -14.33
CA SER A 90 3.04 15.10 -15.64
C SER A 90 3.03 13.58 -15.67
N GLU A 91 2.59 12.99 -16.77
CA GLU A 91 2.65 11.54 -16.98
C GLU A 91 4.09 11.02 -16.94
N GLN A 92 5.00 11.71 -17.66
CA GLN A 92 6.42 11.33 -17.68
C GLN A 92 7.02 11.35 -16.26
N ASP A 93 6.76 12.39 -15.51
CA ASP A 93 7.22 12.51 -14.12
C ASP A 93 6.62 11.40 -13.23
N ALA A 94 5.33 11.10 -13.39
CA ALA A 94 4.69 10.01 -12.66
C ALA A 94 5.32 8.65 -12.95
N ILE A 95 5.54 8.34 -14.23
CA ILE A 95 6.12 7.05 -14.65
C ILE A 95 7.58 6.94 -14.21
N ALA A 96 8.37 8.01 -14.34
CA ALA A 96 9.74 8.04 -13.83
C ALA A 96 9.79 7.76 -12.33
N LYS A 97 8.96 8.45 -11.55
CA LYS A 97 8.85 8.27 -10.09
C LYS A 97 8.34 6.87 -9.70
N LEU A 98 7.40 6.30 -10.45
CA LEU A 98 6.94 4.92 -10.25
C LEU A 98 8.08 3.91 -10.43
N ARG A 99 8.83 4.02 -11.54
CA ARG A 99 9.98 3.15 -11.84
C ARG A 99 11.05 3.25 -10.77
N LEU A 100 11.49 4.46 -10.47
CA LEU A 100 12.53 4.70 -9.47
C LEU A 100 12.09 4.29 -8.08
N GLY A 101 10.84 4.56 -7.70
CA GLY A 101 10.27 4.14 -6.43
C GLY A 101 10.24 2.62 -6.27
N THR A 102 9.90 1.91 -7.35
CA THR A 102 9.90 0.44 -7.36
C THR A 102 11.30 -0.14 -7.16
N VAL A 103 12.32 0.47 -7.76
CA VAL A 103 13.72 0.01 -7.64
C VAL A 103 14.34 0.36 -6.30
N ILE A 104 14.14 1.61 -5.82
CA ILE A 104 14.79 2.09 -4.59
C ILE A 104 14.06 1.62 -3.32
N GLY A 105 12.78 1.32 -3.43
CA GLY A 105 11.93 0.95 -2.31
C GLY A 105 12.45 -0.23 -1.49
N PRO A 106 12.83 -1.39 -2.08
CA PRO A 106 13.42 -2.52 -1.38
C PRO A 106 14.76 -2.18 -0.71
N ILE A 107 15.58 -1.34 -1.34
CA ILE A 107 16.87 -0.88 -0.79
C ILE A 107 16.62 -0.08 0.50
N LEU A 108 15.70 0.87 0.44
CA LEU A 108 15.31 1.65 1.63
C LEU A 108 14.62 0.76 2.68
N ALA A 109 13.83 -0.22 2.27
CA ALA A 109 13.20 -1.16 3.19
C ALA A 109 14.25 -1.92 4.02
N TRP A 110 15.38 -2.27 3.43
CA TRP A 110 16.49 -2.89 4.17
C TRP A 110 17.04 -1.98 5.29
N PHE A 111 17.20 -0.69 5.03
CA PHE A 111 17.68 0.26 6.04
C PHE A 111 16.62 0.60 7.08
N PHE A 112 15.34 0.56 6.71
CA PHE A 112 14.22 0.92 7.58
C PHE A 112 13.46 -0.27 8.15
N ARG A 113 14.09 -1.45 8.23
CA ARG A 113 13.50 -2.64 8.88
C ARG A 113 13.10 -2.34 10.32
N ASN A 114 11.93 -2.81 10.71
CA ASN A 114 11.41 -2.66 12.06
C ASN A 114 10.50 -3.83 12.47
N THR A 115 10.88 -5.04 12.08
CA THR A 115 10.15 -6.27 12.40
C THR A 115 11.11 -7.31 12.99
N PRO A 116 11.53 -7.13 14.26
CA PRO A 116 12.46 -8.06 14.89
C PRO A 116 11.84 -9.42 15.24
N TYR A 117 10.52 -9.49 15.39
CA TYR A 117 9.80 -10.70 15.78
C TYR A 117 8.67 -11.03 14.80
N PHE A 118 8.40 -12.31 14.66
CA PHE A 118 7.30 -12.88 13.90
C PHE A 118 6.62 -13.98 14.73
N GLU A 119 5.38 -13.76 15.11
CA GLU A 119 4.55 -14.70 15.90
C GLU A 119 5.27 -15.28 17.13
N GLY A 120 5.86 -14.40 17.95
CA GLY A 120 6.50 -14.77 19.22
C GLY A 120 7.92 -15.32 19.11
N ARG A 121 8.49 -15.35 17.91
CA ARG A 121 9.87 -15.82 17.63
C ARG A 121 10.68 -14.74 16.95
N GLU A 122 11.99 -14.88 16.96
CA GLU A 122 12.85 -14.04 16.13
C GLU A 122 12.43 -14.17 14.65
N ASN A 123 12.35 -13.04 13.98
CA ASN A 123 11.91 -13.00 12.58
C ASN A 123 12.96 -13.62 11.67
N PRO A 124 12.67 -14.72 10.96
CA PRO A 124 13.63 -15.37 10.06
C PRO A 124 13.76 -14.66 8.70
N TYR A 125 12.93 -13.65 8.43
CA TYR A 125 12.87 -13.00 7.13
C TYR A 125 13.45 -11.58 7.22
N PRO A 126 14.51 -11.26 6.46
CA PRO A 126 15.12 -9.93 6.46
C PRO A 126 14.12 -8.81 6.15
N LEU A 127 13.24 -9.03 5.18
CA LEU A 127 12.20 -8.11 4.74
C LEU A 127 10.82 -8.80 4.78
N LEU A 128 10.32 -9.03 6.01
CA LEU A 128 9.05 -9.77 6.19
C LEU A 128 7.88 -9.11 5.45
N ARG A 129 7.82 -7.77 5.43
CA ARG A 129 6.74 -7.06 4.75
C ARG A 129 6.73 -7.35 3.25
N GLN A 130 7.87 -7.19 2.55
CA GLN A 130 7.97 -7.50 1.11
C GLN A 130 7.61 -8.96 0.87
N ARG A 131 8.18 -9.87 1.66
CA ARG A 131 7.85 -11.28 1.53
C ARG A 131 6.36 -11.58 1.68
N MET A 132 5.66 -10.91 2.58
CA MET A 132 4.21 -11.08 2.70
C MET A 132 3.48 -10.65 1.43
N TRP A 133 3.87 -9.50 0.85
CA TRP A 133 3.26 -9.02 -0.37
C TRP A 133 3.61 -9.88 -1.60
N ASP A 134 4.84 -10.39 -1.69
CA ASP A 134 5.29 -11.29 -2.76
C ASP A 134 4.47 -12.58 -2.84
N TYR A 135 4.06 -13.10 -1.69
CA TYR A 135 3.32 -14.37 -1.61
C TYR A 135 1.84 -14.16 -1.25
N LEU A 136 1.31 -12.97 -1.49
CA LEU A 136 -0.10 -12.66 -1.22
C LEU A 136 -0.99 -12.94 -2.43
N ASP A 137 -0.88 -12.13 -3.47
CA ASP A 137 -1.71 -12.20 -4.69
C ASP A 137 -0.97 -11.54 -5.85
N PHE A 138 -0.35 -12.33 -6.70
CA PHE A 138 0.50 -11.86 -7.81
C PHE A 138 -0.23 -10.99 -8.84
N GLN A 139 -1.55 -10.99 -8.86
CA GLN A 139 -2.33 -10.19 -9.80
C GLN A 139 -2.45 -8.72 -9.39
N ARG A 140 -2.17 -8.39 -8.12
CA ARG A 140 -2.37 -7.04 -7.58
C ARG A 140 -1.28 -6.55 -6.63
N THR A 141 -0.25 -7.33 -6.42
CA THR A 141 0.90 -6.99 -5.56
C THR A 141 2.16 -6.79 -6.37
N ASN A 142 3.24 -6.39 -5.72
CA ASN A 142 4.59 -6.26 -6.30
C ASN A 142 4.68 -5.18 -7.39
N VAL A 143 5.48 -5.47 -8.41
CA VAL A 143 5.75 -4.58 -9.54
C VAL A 143 4.56 -4.53 -10.47
N ILE A 144 4.21 -3.36 -10.96
CA ILE A 144 3.17 -3.18 -11.98
C ILE A 144 3.64 -3.85 -13.28
N PRO A 145 2.85 -4.76 -13.88
CA PRO A 145 3.23 -5.42 -15.12
C PRO A 145 3.59 -4.44 -16.23
N GLY A 146 4.71 -4.66 -16.89
CA GLY A 146 5.15 -3.80 -18.00
C GLY A 146 5.73 -2.44 -17.60
N LEU A 147 5.80 -2.09 -16.32
CA LEU A 147 6.26 -0.77 -15.84
C LEU A 147 7.59 -0.33 -16.45
N PHE A 148 8.51 -1.26 -16.72
CA PHE A 148 9.83 -0.98 -17.28
C PHE A 148 9.88 -1.01 -18.83
N ASP A 149 8.75 -1.24 -19.54
CA ASP A 149 8.69 -0.97 -20.97
C ASP A 149 8.82 0.54 -21.21
N PRO A 150 9.70 1.00 -22.11
CA PRO A 150 9.86 2.44 -22.40
C PRO A 150 8.57 3.15 -22.83
N ARG A 151 7.59 2.42 -23.35
CA ARG A 151 6.30 2.96 -23.82
C ARG A 151 5.22 2.96 -22.76
N PHE A 152 5.48 2.36 -21.57
CA PHE A 152 4.51 2.29 -20.50
C PHE A 152 4.01 3.67 -20.08
N GLY A 153 2.71 3.83 -20.02
CA GLY A 153 2.03 5.07 -19.67
C GLY A 153 0.77 4.87 -18.82
N TRP A 154 -0.01 5.90 -18.68
CA TRP A 154 -1.26 5.86 -17.89
C TRP A 154 -2.29 4.88 -18.44
N GLU A 155 -2.35 4.70 -19.76
CA GLU A 155 -3.26 3.75 -20.38
C GLU A 155 -2.92 2.30 -19.96
N ASP A 156 -1.62 1.96 -19.96
CA ASP A 156 -1.16 0.63 -19.54
C ASP A 156 -1.48 0.38 -18.08
N TYR A 157 -1.26 1.38 -17.23
CA TYR A 157 -1.64 1.31 -15.81
C TYR A 157 -3.15 1.13 -15.62
N ALA A 158 -3.96 1.88 -16.36
CA ALA A 158 -5.41 1.77 -16.30
C ALA A 158 -5.89 0.39 -16.76
N VAL A 159 -5.29 -0.16 -17.83
CA VAL A 159 -5.59 -1.51 -18.31
C VAL A 159 -5.27 -2.56 -17.24
N ASP A 160 -4.09 -2.48 -16.60
CA ASP A 160 -3.72 -3.39 -15.51
C ASP A 160 -4.74 -3.32 -14.36
N VAL A 161 -5.07 -2.11 -13.90
CA VAL A 161 -6.02 -1.89 -12.80
C VAL A 161 -7.42 -2.41 -13.14
N LEU A 162 -7.91 -2.17 -14.35
CA LEU A 162 -9.27 -2.55 -14.74
C LEU A 162 -9.41 -4.04 -15.10
N SER A 163 -8.33 -4.67 -15.56
CA SER A 163 -8.32 -6.08 -15.92
C SER A 163 -8.04 -7.03 -14.75
N THR A 164 -7.50 -6.51 -13.64
CA THR A 164 -7.24 -7.32 -12.45
C THR A 164 -8.55 -7.81 -11.83
N PRO A 165 -8.70 -9.12 -11.55
CA PRO A 165 -9.89 -9.65 -10.90
C PRO A 165 -10.19 -8.94 -9.56
N MET A 166 -11.41 -8.51 -9.35
CA MET A 166 -11.83 -7.81 -8.14
C MET A 166 -11.96 -8.79 -6.97
N MET A 167 -11.60 -8.35 -5.77
CA MET A 167 -11.87 -9.09 -4.53
C MET A 167 -13.33 -9.01 -4.13
N PHE A 168 -13.94 -7.86 -4.34
CA PHE A 168 -15.35 -7.56 -4.10
C PHE A 168 -15.74 -6.28 -4.84
N ALA A 169 -16.99 -6.15 -5.18
CA ALA A 169 -17.57 -4.90 -5.65
C ALA A 169 -18.10 -4.11 -4.46
N ASP A 170 -17.76 -2.82 -4.39
CA ASP A 170 -18.40 -1.88 -3.46
C ASP A 170 -19.46 -1.10 -4.23
N LEU A 171 -20.69 -1.48 -4.05
CA LEU A 171 -21.85 -0.89 -4.75
C LEU A 171 -22.48 0.27 -4.00
N THR A 172 -21.90 0.71 -2.89
CA THR A 172 -22.48 1.74 -1.99
C THR A 172 -22.85 3.04 -2.71
N HIS A 173 -22.09 3.40 -3.73
CA HIS A 173 -22.24 4.67 -4.45
C HIS A 173 -22.62 4.47 -5.92
N THR A 174 -23.11 3.28 -6.28
CA THR A 174 -23.66 3.05 -7.61
C THR A 174 -25.09 3.62 -7.71
N PRO A 175 -25.52 4.07 -8.89
CA PRO A 175 -26.91 4.47 -9.11
C PRO A 175 -27.92 3.38 -8.72
N GLU A 176 -27.57 2.14 -8.94
CA GLU A 176 -28.40 0.96 -8.64
C GLU A 176 -28.56 0.78 -7.12
N ALA A 177 -27.51 0.93 -6.34
CA ALA A 177 -27.56 0.82 -4.88
C ALA A 177 -28.37 1.96 -4.23
N LEU A 178 -28.30 3.16 -4.79
CA LEU A 178 -29.10 4.28 -4.35
C LEU A 178 -30.61 4.10 -4.66
N ALA A 179 -30.92 3.34 -5.70
CA ALA A 179 -32.31 3.08 -6.12
C ALA A 179 -32.97 1.95 -5.31
N VAL A 180 -32.22 1.04 -4.71
CA VAL A 180 -32.72 -0.14 -3.97
C VAL A 180 -32.11 -0.23 -2.59
N PRO A 181 -32.69 0.38 -1.56
CA PRO A 181 -32.20 0.29 -0.18
C PRO A 181 -32.15 -1.17 0.31
N GLY A 182 -31.04 -1.56 0.91
CA GLY A 182 -30.86 -2.91 1.51
C GLY A 182 -30.19 -3.93 0.59
N THR A 183 -29.66 -3.53 -0.57
CA THR A 183 -28.82 -4.37 -1.41
C THR A 183 -27.52 -4.70 -0.67
N ASP A 184 -26.97 -5.92 -0.87
CA ASP A 184 -25.63 -6.26 -0.40
C ASP A 184 -24.61 -5.36 -1.10
N LEU A 185 -24.03 -4.45 -0.36
CA LEU A 185 -23.17 -3.39 -0.89
C LEU A 185 -21.73 -3.87 -1.14
N HIS A 186 -21.38 -5.07 -0.67
CA HIS A 186 -20.07 -5.69 -0.80
C HIS A 186 -20.19 -7.06 -1.45
N HIS A 187 -20.59 -7.08 -2.70
CA HIS A 187 -20.75 -8.29 -3.49
C HIS A 187 -19.39 -8.94 -3.77
N PRO A 188 -19.17 -10.23 -3.43
CA PRO A 188 -17.98 -10.97 -3.84
C PRO A 188 -17.89 -11.04 -5.36
N ALA A 189 -16.80 -10.52 -5.91
CA ALA A 189 -16.58 -10.46 -7.36
C ALA A 189 -15.36 -11.31 -7.77
N PHE A 190 -15.17 -12.44 -7.13
CA PHE A 190 -14.06 -13.34 -7.40
C PHE A 190 -14.05 -13.74 -8.87
N TYR A 191 -12.90 -13.54 -9.54
CA TYR A 191 -12.68 -13.83 -10.96
C TYR A 191 -13.33 -12.86 -11.97
N GLU A 192 -14.08 -11.86 -11.52
CA GLU A 192 -14.61 -10.80 -12.37
C GLU A 192 -13.70 -9.57 -12.27
N ASN A 193 -13.46 -8.90 -13.38
CA ASN A 193 -12.72 -7.63 -13.39
C ASN A 193 -13.68 -6.43 -13.31
N ALA A 194 -13.14 -5.21 -13.25
CA ALA A 194 -13.97 -4.03 -13.12
C ALA A 194 -14.96 -3.83 -14.29
N ASN A 195 -14.58 -4.21 -15.51
CA ASN A 195 -15.46 -4.11 -16.68
C ASN A 195 -16.62 -5.12 -16.62
N ASP A 196 -16.39 -6.28 -16.03
CA ASP A 196 -17.46 -7.29 -15.85
C ASP A 196 -18.44 -6.89 -14.75
N VAL A 197 -17.91 -6.29 -13.66
CA VAL A 197 -18.71 -5.86 -12.50
C VAL A 197 -19.52 -4.61 -12.80
N TYR A 198 -18.97 -3.69 -13.58
CA TYR A 198 -19.60 -2.41 -13.93
C TYR A 198 -19.81 -2.30 -15.46
N PRO A 199 -20.59 -3.20 -16.06
CA PRO A 199 -20.81 -3.20 -17.51
C PRO A 199 -21.61 -1.98 -17.95
N ASP A 200 -21.55 -1.69 -19.24
CA ASP A 200 -22.42 -0.76 -19.96
C ASP A 200 -22.30 0.73 -19.60
N ARG A 201 -21.40 1.12 -18.69
CA ARG A 201 -21.12 2.52 -18.36
C ARG A 201 -19.69 2.77 -17.89
N GLY A 202 -19.22 3.98 -17.98
CA GLY A 202 -17.95 4.37 -17.36
C GLY A 202 -18.03 4.32 -15.82
N LEU A 203 -16.89 4.00 -15.18
CA LEU A 203 -16.76 4.04 -13.73
C LEU A 203 -16.84 5.50 -13.23
N ASN A 204 -17.55 5.71 -12.14
CA ASN A 204 -17.52 6.99 -11.44
C ASN A 204 -16.25 7.12 -10.58
N ALA A 205 -15.97 8.32 -10.05
CA ALA A 205 -14.77 8.59 -9.28
C ALA A 205 -14.64 7.71 -8.01
N TYR A 206 -15.76 7.33 -7.39
CA TYR A 206 -15.75 6.44 -6.23
C TYR A 206 -15.34 5.01 -6.62
N GLU A 207 -15.92 4.49 -7.70
CA GLU A 207 -15.61 3.16 -8.23
C GLU A 207 -14.15 3.06 -8.70
N ILE A 208 -13.65 4.09 -9.38
CA ILE A 208 -12.23 4.17 -9.76
C ILE A 208 -11.34 4.10 -8.51
N ASN A 209 -11.62 4.92 -7.49
CA ASN A 209 -10.87 4.90 -6.24
C ASN A 209 -10.98 3.55 -5.53
N HIS A 210 -12.15 2.91 -5.56
CA HIS A 210 -12.35 1.58 -4.99
C HIS A 210 -11.47 0.55 -5.69
N VAL A 211 -11.51 0.47 -7.01
CA VAL A 211 -10.71 -0.47 -7.80
C VAL A 211 -9.22 -0.28 -7.54
N ILE A 212 -8.72 0.95 -7.65
CA ILE A 212 -7.30 1.27 -7.35
C ILE A 212 -6.96 0.90 -5.90
N SER A 213 -7.86 1.11 -4.93
CA SER A 213 -7.62 0.81 -3.51
C SER A 213 -7.40 -0.68 -3.23
N THR A 214 -7.82 -1.55 -4.13
CA THR A 214 -7.64 -3.00 -4.03
C THR A 214 -6.35 -3.51 -4.69
N HIS A 215 -5.55 -2.63 -5.29
CA HIS A 215 -4.22 -2.91 -5.78
C HIS A 215 -3.18 -2.59 -4.71
N PHE A 216 -2.28 -3.52 -4.49
CA PHE A 216 -1.28 -3.46 -3.43
C PHE A 216 0.14 -3.49 -3.98
N ASN A 217 0.33 -2.88 -5.15
CA ASN A 217 1.66 -2.72 -5.73
C ASN A 217 2.60 -1.99 -4.76
N ASP A 218 3.88 -2.25 -4.87
CA ASP A 218 4.94 -1.67 -4.05
C ASP A 218 4.95 -0.16 -4.12
N VAL A 219 4.69 0.38 -5.31
CA VAL A 219 4.43 1.79 -5.55
C VAL A 219 3.11 1.89 -6.30
N ARG A 220 2.16 2.62 -5.74
CA ARG A 220 0.80 2.73 -6.28
C ARG A 220 0.53 4.13 -6.82
N LEU A 221 0.05 4.21 -8.05
CA LEU A 221 -0.38 5.45 -8.66
C LEU A 221 -1.85 5.76 -8.31
N LYS A 222 -2.06 6.96 -7.84
CA LYS A 222 -3.36 7.63 -7.64
C LYS A 222 -3.25 9.03 -8.23
N ASN A 223 -3.96 10.02 -7.65
CA ASN A 223 -3.63 11.44 -7.85
C ASN A 223 -2.35 11.89 -7.13
N PHE A 224 -1.61 10.94 -6.61
CA PHE A 224 -0.28 11.00 -6.01
C PHE A 224 0.39 9.63 -6.16
N ILE A 225 1.69 9.54 -5.87
CA ILE A 225 2.44 8.28 -5.86
C ILE A 225 2.63 7.85 -4.41
N GLU A 226 2.17 6.66 -4.08
CA GLU A 226 2.20 6.10 -2.73
C GLU A 226 3.24 4.98 -2.63
N PHE A 227 4.28 5.21 -1.86
CA PHE A 227 5.30 4.20 -1.54
C PHE A 227 4.83 3.33 -0.37
N ARG A 228 4.94 2.01 -0.48
CA ARG A 228 4.30 1.04 0.42
C ARG A 228 5.25 0.00 1.02
N HIS A 229 6.54 0.09 0.75
CA HIS A 229 7.54 -0.93 1.07
C HIS A 229 7.81 -1.12 2.57
N TRP A 230 7.65 -0.09 3.39
CA TRP A 230 8.33 0.00 4.67
C TRP A 230 7.48 -0.46 5.84
N ASP A 231 8.15 -1.00 6.86
CA ASP A 231 7.57 -1.31 8.15
C ASP A 231 7.01 -0.06 8.82
N SER A 232 6.10 -0.23 9.78
CA SER A 232 5.72 0.85 10.69
C SER A 232 6.93 1.28 11.52
N LEU A 233 7.24 2.57 11.52
CA LEU A 233 8.44 3.15 12.08
C LEU A 233 8.14 4.06 13.28
N PRO A 234 9.06 4.14 14.26
CA PRO A 234 9.07 5.25 15.20
C PRO A 234 9.16 6.59 14.45
N VAL A 235 8.52 7.64 14.99
CA VAL A 235 8.35 8.92 14.30
C VAL A 235 9.66 9.51 13.77
N ALA A 236 10.75 9.47 14.53
CA ALA A 236 12.04 9.97 14.09
C ALA A 236 12.63 9.23 12.89
N ARG A 237 12.35 7.93 12.76
CA ARG A 237 12.75 7.15 11.59
C ARG A 237 11.83 7.40 10.40
N ALA A 238 10.53 7.58 10.64
CA ALA A 238 9.57 7.95 9.61
C ALA A 238 9.90 9.34 9.03
N GLU A 239 10.28 10.30 9.87
CA GLU A 239 10.74 11.62 9.46
C GLU A 239 11.99 11.54 8.55
N ARG A 240 13.01 10.75 8.95
CA ARG A 240 14.19 10.50 8.12
C ARG A 240 13.87 9.84 6.79
N LEU A 241 12.95 8.89 6.78
CA LEU A 241 12.48 8.28 5.54
C LEU A 241 11.82 9.32 4.63
N THR A 242 10.96 10.17 5.19
CA THR A 242 10.29 11.23 4.44
C THR A 242 11.29 12.26 3.89
N GLU A 243 12.31 12.64 4.66
CA GLU A 243 13.42 13.49 4.18
C GLU A 243 14.15 12.88 2.98
N ILE A 244 14.49 11.58 3.07
CA ILE A 244 15.19 10.87 1.99
C ILE A 244 14.32 10.85 0.74
N ILE A 245 13.05 10.46 0.85
CA ILE A 245 12.12 10.43 -0.28
C ILE A 245 11.94 11.84 -0.87
N GLY A 246 11.74 12.86 -0.04
CA GLY A 246 11.63 14.25 -0.51
C GLY A 246 12.89 14.70 -1.26
N SER A 247 14.06 14.42 -0.72
CA SER A 247 15.34 14.81 -1.33
C SER A 247 15.61 14.08 -2.64
N LEU A 248 15.21 12.81 -2.76
CA LEU A 248 15.45 12.03 -3.97
C LEU A 248 14.47 12.35 -5.11
N PHE A 249 13.21 12.63 -4.79
CA PHE A 249 12.13 12.69 -5.78
C PHE A 249 11.64 14.11 -6.09
N TYR A 250 11.96 15.12 -5.26
CA TYR A 250 11.61 16.52 -5.53
C TYR A 250 12.81 17.37 -5.99
N ASP A 251 14.05 16.94 -5.77
CA ASP A 251 15.23 17.61 -6.32
C ASP A 251 15.48 17.06 -7.75
N PRO A 252 15.38 17.91 -8.80
CA PRO A 252 15.56 17.46 -10.18
C PRO A 252 16.93 16.83 -10.44
N THR A 253 17.98 17.37 -9.82
CA THR A 253 19.34 16.84 -9.98
C THR A 253 19.49 15.44 -9.39
N ASN A 254 18.86 15.19 -8.24
CA ASN A 254 18.87 13.87 -7.62
C ASN A 254 18.03 12.89 -8.42
N LEU A 255 16.87 13.33 -8.92
CA LEU A 255 15.99 12.50 -9.75
C LEU A 255 16.72 12.07 -11.05
N GLU A 256 17.32 13.00 -11.77
CA GLU A 256 18.12 12.72 -12.99
C GLU A 256 19.30 11.76 -12.70
N ARG A 257 19.98 11.93 -11.56
CA ARG A 257 21.06 11.02 -11.15
C ARG A 257 20.56 9.61 -10.86
N LEU A 258 19.40 9.48 -10.22
CA LEU A 258 18.78 8.17 -9.98
C LEU A 258 18.38 7.52 -11.30
N GLU A 259 17.75 8.27 -12.21
CA GLU A 259 17.40 7.77 -13.54
C GLU A 259 18.64 7.26 -14.29
N SER A 260 19.71 8.07 -14.34
CA SER A 260 20.97 7.68 -14.97
C SER A 260 21.65 6.49 -14.32
N TYR A 261 21.59 6.38 -12.98
CA TYR A 261 22.19 5.26 -12.24
C TYR A 261 21.45 3.94 -12.49
N PHE A 262 20.14 4.01 -12.56
CA PHE A 262 19.28 2.86 -12.77
C PHE A 262 18.85 2.67 -14.24
N ASP A 263 19.45 3.42 -15.17
CA ASP A 263 19.20 3.23 -16.60
C ASP A 263 19.55 1.79 -17.02
N GLY A 264 18.64 1.16 -17.74
CA GLY A 264 18.76 -0.23 -18.14
C GLY A 264 18.42 -1.28 -17.07
N ILE A 265 17.98 -0.86 -15.86
CA ILE A 265 17.40 -1.81 -14.91
C ILE A 265 16.11 -2.39 -15.49
N ARG A 266 16.01 -3.70 -15.43
CA ARG A 266 14.87 -4.47 -15.88
C ARG A 266 14.07 -4.99 -14.69
N GLU A 267 12.85 -5.40 -14.95
CA GLU A 267 11.93 -5.97 -13.98
C GLU A 267 12.57 -7.07 -13.12
N GLU A 268 13.43 -7.90 -13.70
CA GLU A 268 14.16 -8.98 -13.01
C GLU A 268 14.99 -8.48 -11.82
N LEU A 269 15.50 -7.25 -11.88
CA LEU A 269 16.30 -6.67 -10.77
C LEU A 269 15.44 -6.06 -9.67
N SER A 270 14.22 -5.63 -9.96
CA SER A 270 13.29 -5.14 -8.96
C SER A 270 12.68 -6.28 -8.13
N LEU A 271 12.68 -7.51 -8.67
CA LEU A 271 12.24 -8.73 -8.01
C LEU A 271 13.34 -9.39 -7.14
N ILE A 272 14.55 -8.84 -7.10
CA ILE A 272 15.58 -9.30 -6.17
C ILE A 272 15.25 -8.80 -4.77
N HIS A 273 14.33 -9.49 -4.14
CA HIS A 273 14.09 -9.32 -2.70
C HIS A 273 15.24 -9.99 -1.94
N ILE A 274 16.11 -9.17 -1.40
CA ILE A 274 17.30 -9.56 -0.64
C ILE A 274 16.91 -10.29 0.65
#